data_54f2ba16a630b40ef39a0fdb2c1aff96
#
_entry.id   54f2ba16a630b40ef39a0fdb2c1aff96
#
_cell.length_a   1.000
_cell.length_b   1.000
_cell.length_c   1.000
_cell.angle_alpha   90.00
_cell.angle_beta   90.00
_cell.angle_gamma   90.00
#
_symmetry.space_group_name_H-M   'P 1'
#
loop_
_entity.id
_entity.type
_entity.pdbx_description
1 polymer ?
#
loop_
_entity_poly.entity_id
_entity_poly.type
_entity_poly.pdbx_seq_one_letter_code
_entity_poly.pdbx_strand_id
1 'polypeptide(L)'
;MVQKFDFQELDLQGAYIITPFCATDNRGAFIKDYNIDTFKDNGINHDLKEVFYTISKKGVIRAIHFQLIKQQAKLVRCISGHVYDVIVDLRPESPTFGQWRGVHLTGENTKCVLVPERFGHGYLVVEDSIVSYKCAEVFYGEGDSGIMYNDPELAIEWPYDLIGGSDTVSYTHLRAHE
;
A
#
# COMPACT_ATOMS: atom_id res chain seq x y z
N MET A 1 17.29 12.23 -21.23
CA MET A 1 17.40 11.97 -19.76
C MET A 1 16.77 10.63 -19.47
N VAL A 2 17.51 9.71 -18.85
CA VAL A 2 16.97 8.40 -18.47
C VAL A 2 16.09 8.57 -17.23
N GLN A 3 14.82 8.17 -17.33
CA GLN A 3 13.87 8.19 -16.20
C GLN A 3 14.06 6.94 -15.36
N LYS A 4 14.91 7.00 -14.36
CA LYS A 4 15.32 5.87 -13.55
C LYS A 4 14.36 5.67 -12.35
N PHE A 5 13.92 4.43 -12.17
CA PHE A 5 13.26 3.93 -10.97
C PHE A 5 14.23 3.04 -10.18
N ASP A 6 14.03 2.94 -8.87
CA ASP A 6 14.71 1.96 -8.03
C ASP A 6 13.71 0.94 -7.50
N PHE A 7 13.99 -0.34 -7.69
CA PHE A 7 13.11 -1.46 -7.30
C PHE A 7 13.83 -2.30 -6.25
N GLN A 8 13.35 -2.25 -5.02
CA GLN A 8 13.87 -3.04 -3.91
C GLN A 8 12.85 -4.11 -3.52
N GLU A 9 13.14 -5.37 -3.84
CA GLU A 9 12.30 -6.48 -3.38
C GLU A 9 12.44 -6.65 -1.86
N LEU A 10 11.30 -6.85 -1.20
CA LEU A 10 11.26 -7.19 0.21
C LEU A 10 11.49 -8.69 0.42
N ASP A 11 11.72 -9.10 1.66
CA ASP A 11 11.78 -10.50 2.06
C ASP A 11 10.40 -11.21 2.07
N LEU A 12 9.35 -10.52 1.66
CA LEU A 12 8.07 -11.08 1.24
C LEU A 12 8.05 -11.14 -0.30
N GLN A 13 8.27 -12.31 -0.86
CA GLN A 13 8.48 -12.50 -2.30
C GLN A 13 7.41 -11.83 -3.16
N GLY A 14 7.85 -11.03 -4.11
CA GLY A 14 7.02 -10.29 -5.06
C GLY A 14 6.55 -8.93 -4.57
N ALA A 15 6.79 -8.59 -3.30
CA ALA A 15 6.54 -7.27 -2.76
C ALA A 15 7.76 -6.38 -2.90
N TYR A 16 7.55 -5.12 -3.29
CA TYR A 16 8.62 -4.17 -3.56
C TYR A 16 8.38 -2.83 -2.88
N ILE A 17 9.47 -2.20 -2.44
CA ILE A 17 9.51 -0.75 -2.26
C ILE A 17 10.10 -0.17 -3.55
N ILE A 18 9.38 0.76 -4.16
CA ILE A 18 9.77 1.38 -5.41
C ILE A 18 9.99 2.86 -5.18
N THR A 19 11.19 3.34 -5.50
CA THR A 19 11.46 4.78 -5.54
C THR A 19 11.23 5.25 -6.97
N PRO A 20 10.22 6.11 -7.22
CA PRO A 20 9.85 6.54 -8.56
C PRO A 20 10.87 7.51 -9.14
N PHE A 21 10.79 7.73 -10.45
CA PHE A 21 11.51 8.82 -11.07
C PHE A 21 11.01 10.15 -10.53
N CYS A 22 11.95 10.97 -10.06
CA CYS A 22 11.69 12.32 -9.58
C CYS A 22 12.67 13.30 -10.23
N ALA A 23 12.15 14.38 -10.79
CA ALA A 23 12.94 15.52 -11.28
C ALA A 23 12.46 16.79 -10.59
N THR A 24 13.39 17.53 -9.99
CA THR A 24 13.10 18.73 -9.21
C THR A 24 13.80 19.95 -9.84
N ASP A 25 13.08 21.06 -9.95
CA ASP A 25 13.62 22.36 -10.33
C ASP A 25 12.92 23.48 -9.55
N ASN A 26 13.13 24.75 -9.96
CA ASN A 26 12.54 25.93 -9.30
C ASN A 26 10.99 26.01 -9.40
N ARG A 27 10.37 25.16 -10.19
CA ARG A 27 8.89 25.06 -10.30
C ARG A 27 8.31 24.01 -9.35
N GLY A 28 9.16 23.14 -8.75
CA GLY A 28 8.76 22.03 -7.88
C GLY A 28 9.31 20.69 -8.38
N ALA A 29 8.51 19.63 -8.23
CA ALA A 29 8.90 18.28 -8.59
C ALA A 29 7.96 17.66 -9.63
N PHE A 30 8.55 16.95 -10.58
CA PHE A 30 7.86 16.02 -11.48
C PHE A 30 8.13 14.60 -10.99
N ILE A 31 7.08 13.85 -10.68
CA ILE A 31 7.20 12.49 -10.15
C ILE A 31 6.43 11.56 -11.08
N LYS A 32 7.13 10.55 -11.60
CA LYS A 32 6.53 9.47 -12.38
C LYS A 32 6.64 8.19 -11.57
N ASP A 33 5.53 7.71 -11.05
CA ASP A 33 5.49 6.56 -10.14
C ASP A 33 5.07 5.25 -10.82
N TYR A 34 4.69 5.29 -12.09
CA TYR A 34 4.41 4.11 -12.87
C TYR A 34 4.74 4.31 -14.35
N ASN A 35 5.32 3.28 -14.95
CA ASN A 35 5.48 3.13 -16.39
C ASN A 35 5.47 1.63 -16.71
N ILE A 36 4.57 1.21 -17.60
CA ILE A 36 4.35 -0.22 -17.89
C ILE A 36 5.62 -0.92 -18.39
N ASP A 37 6.36 -0.28 -19.29
CA ASP A 37 7.57 -0.86 -19.87
C ASP A 37 8.69 -0.97 -18.83
N THR A 38 8.87 0.08 -18.01
CA THR A 38 9.87 0.09 -16.92
C THR A 38 9.59 -1.03 -15.90
N PHE A 39 8.32 -1.25 -15.55
CA PHE A 39 7.93 -2.35 -14.64
C PHE A 39 8.20 -3.71 -15.28
N LYS A 40 7.80 -3.92 -16.54
CA LYS A 40 8.07 -5.16 -17.30
C LYS A 40 9.56 -5.46 -17.43
N ASP A 41 10.37 -4.46 -17.71
CA ASP A 41 11.84 -4.57 -17.80
C ASP A 41 12.47 -5.01 -16.47
N ASN A 42 11.80 -4.77 -15.34
CA ASN A 42 12.18 -5.23 -14.01
C ASN A 42 11.43 -6.51 -13.56
N GLY A 43 10.78 -7.20 -14.48
CA GLY A 43 10.10 -8.48 -14.21
C GLY A 43 8.75 -8.34 -13.51
N ILE A 44 8.16 -7.13 -13.48
CA ILE A 44 6.89 -6.85 -12.81
C ILE A 44 5.79 -6.63 -13.85
N ASN A 45 4.82 -7.54 -13.89
CA ASN A 45 3.61 -7.41 -14.69
C ASN A 45 2.51 -6.75 -13.85
N HIS A 46 2.34 -5.45 -14.02
CA HIS A 46 1.35 -4.66 -13.30
C HIS A 46 0.54 -3.81 -14.29
N ASP A 47 -0.37 -4.45 -15.02
CA ASP A 47 -1.23 -3.79 -16.00
C ASP A 47 -2.36 -3.06 -15.27
N LEU A 48 -2.41 -1.73 -15.39
CA LEU A 48 -3.40 -0.92 -14.68
C LEU A 48 -4.82 -1.16 -15.23
N LYS A 49 -5.75 -1.46 -14.32
CA LYS A 49 -7.17 -1.56 -14.62
C LYS A 49 -8.02 -0.57 -13.83
N GLU A 50 -7.55 -0.15 -12.65
CA GLU A 50 -8.28 0.78 -11.79
C GLU A 50 -7.30 1.69 -11.06
N VAL A 51 -7.63 2.97 -11.00
CA VAL A 51 -6.86 3.98 -10.25
C VAL A 51 -7.83 4.78 -9.37
N PHE A 52 -7.52 4.91 -8.10
CA PHE A 52 -8.25 5.76 -7.17
C PHE A 52 -7.33 6.30 -6.09
N TYR A 53 -7.84 7.22 -5.29
CA TYR A 53 -7.14 7.71 -4.10
C TYR A 53 -8.11 7.88 -2.93
N THR A 54 -7.55 7.82 -1.73
CA THR A 54 -8.27 8.08 -0.49
C THR A 54 -7.79 9.38 0.14
N ILE A 55 -8.70 10.07 0.82
CA ILE A 55 -8.39 11.21 1.70
C ILE A 55 -8.76 10.78 3.10
N SER A 56 -7.81 10.83 4.03
CA SER A 56 -8.01 10.30 5.37
C SER A 56 -7.37 11.19 6.43
N LYS A 57 -8.04 11.26 7.58
CA LYS A 57 -7.59 12.02 8.74
C LYS A 57 -6.61 11.24 9.60
N LYS A 58 -5.73 11.94 10.31
CA LYS A 58 -4.84 11.36 11.32
C LYS A 58 -5.60 10.44 12.27
N GLY A 59 -4.99 9.30 12.60
CA GLY A 59 -5.55 8.28 13.48
C GLY A 59 -6.46 7.26 12.80
N VAL A 60 -6.85 7.47 11.55
CA VAL A 60 -7.62 6.48 10.78
C VAL A 60 -6.75 5.26 10.46
N ILE A 61 -7.30 4.07 10.69
CA ILE A 61 -6.76 2.81 10.17
C ILE A 61 -7.69 2.29 9.08
N ARG A 62 -7.12 1.99 7.91
CA ARG A 62 -7.77 1.25 6.83
C ARG A 62 -7.01 -0.05 6.65
N ALA A 63 -7.50 -1.14 7.25
CA ALA A 63 -6.78 -2.42 7.31
C ALA A 63 -7.73 -3.58 7.63
N ILE A 64 -7.35 -4.79 7.41
CA ILE A 64 -6.44 -5.33 6.39
C ILE A 64 -7.34 -5.84 5.29
N HIS A 65 -7.23 -5.31 4.09
CA HIS A 65 -8.16 -5.60 2.98
C HIS A 65 -7.50 -6.47 1.91
N PHE A 66 -8.28 -7.36 1.31
CA PHE A 66 -7.88 -8.18 0.17
C PHE A 66 -9.11 -8.68 -0.58
N GLN A 67 -8.92 -9.12 -1.82
CA GLN A 67 -9.96 -9.74 -2.62
C GLN A 67 -9.69 -11.25 -2.78
N LEU A 68 -10.68 -12.07 -2.48
CA LEU A 68 -10.62 -13.53 -2.67
C LEU A 68 -10.89 -13.93 -4.12
N ILE A 69 -11.72 -13.14 -4.81
CA ILE A 69 -12.06 -13.28 -6.22
C ILE A 69 -11.58 -12.03 -6.94
N LYS A 70 -11.04 -12.15 -8.14
CA LYS A 70 -10.37 -11.06 -8.86
C LYS A 70 -9.29 -10.42 -8.00
N GLN A 71 -8.35 -11.23 -7.59
CA GLN A 71 -7.26 -10.82 -6.71
C GLN A 71 -6.51 -9.63 -7.31
N GLN A 72 -6.22 -8.66 -6.48
CA GLN A 72 -5.82 -7.33 -6.91
C GLN A 72 -4.41 -7.01 -6.38
N ALA A 73 -3.42 -6.99 -7.27
CA ALA A 73 -2.14 -6.36 -6.97
C ALA A 73 -2.31 -4.83 -6.96
N LYS A 74 -1.60 -4.14 -6.07
CA LYS A 74 -1.75 -2.70 -5.85
C LYS A 74 -0.40 -2.02 -5.80
N LEU A 75 -0.26 -0.91 -6.51
CA LEU A 75 0.84 0.02 -6.32
C LEU A 75 0.31 1.20 -5.50
N VAL A 76 0.84 1.34 -4.28
CA VAL A 76 0.34 2.30 -3.28
C VAL A 76 1.37 3.38 -3.02
N ARG A 77 0.93 4.64 -3.01
CA ARG A 77 1.78 5.80 -2.74
C ARG A 77 1.04 6.83 -1.89
N CYS A 78 1.72 7.39 -0.89
CA CYS A 78 1.25 8.58 -0.18
C CYS A 78 1.64 9.84 -0.98
N ILE A 79 0.63 10.54 -1.51
CA ILE A 79 0.82 11.76 -2.29
C ILE A 79 1.09 12.96 -1.39
N SER A 80 0.40 13.01 -0.25
CA SER A 80 0.50 14.06 0.74
C SER A 80 0.28 13.50 2.12
N GLY A 81 0.98 13.99 3.12
CA GLY A 81 0.90 13.52 4.50
C GLY A 81 1.82 12.35 4.78
N HIS A 82 1.43 11.51 5.75
CA HIS A 82 2.24 10.40 6.23
C HIS A 82 1.34 9.23 6.64
N VAL A 83 1.60 8.06 6.09
CA VAL A 83 0.97 6.80 6.51
C VAL A 83 2.02 5.75 6.84
N TYR A 84 1.69 4.88 7.80
CA TYR A 84 2.41 3.64 8.03
C TYR A 84 1.68 2.52 7.32
N ASP A 85 2.22 2.10 6.20
CA ASP A 85 1.64 1.12 5.30
C ASP A 85 2.06 -0.29 5.70
N VAL A 86 1.12 -1.22 5.75
CA VAL A 86 1.33 -2.61 6.16
C VAL A 86 0.85 -3.55 5.09
N ILE A 87 1.69 -4.50 4.72
CA ILE A 87 1.39 -5.62 3.84
C ILE A 87 1.55 -6.94 4.57
N VAL A 88 0.66 -7.88 4.30
CA VAL A 88 0.65 -9.21 4.93
C VAL A 88 0.64 -10.28 3.85
N ASP A 89 1.55 -11.24 3.91
CA ASP A 89 1.53 -12.39 3.01
C ASP A 89 0.44 -13.37 3.42
N LEU A 90 -0.60 -13.51 2.60
CA LEU A 90 -1.72 -14.42 2.85
C LEU A 90 -1.71 -15.64 1.92
N ARG A 91 -0.59 -15.95 1.28
CA ARG A 91 -0.43 -17.13 0.43
C ARG A 91 -0.14 -18.36 1.30
N PRO A 92 -1.05 -19.35 1.40
CA PRO A 92 -0.87 -20.51 2.31
C PRO A 92 0.40 -21.35 2.02
N GLU A 93 0.84 -21.38 0.77
CA GLU A 93 2.04 -22.10 0.32
C GLU A 93 3.35 -21.32 0.52
N SER A 94 3.27 -20.05 0.88
CA SER A 94 4.45 -19.20 1.05
C SER A 94 5.19 -19.52 2.34
N PRO A 95 6.54 -19.53 2.33
CA PRO A 95 7.33 -19.66 3.56
C PRO A 95 7.16 -18.47 4.52
N THR A 96 6.61 -17.35 4.02
CA THR A 96 6.33 -16.14 4.80
C THR A 96 4.83 -15.93 5.07
N PHE A 97 4.02 -16.98 4.93
CA PHE A 97 2.59 -16.91 5.24
C PHE A 97 2.34 -16.35 6.64
N GLY A 98 1.45 -15.36 6.73
CA GLY A 98 1.10 -14.68 7.98
C GLY A 98 2.13 -13.63 8.44
N GLN A 99 3.27 -13.49 7.77
CA GLN A 99 4.22 -12.44 8.07
C GLN A 99 3.81 -11.11 7.43
N TRP A 100 4.14 -10.02 8.11
CA TRP A 100 3.86 -8.67 7.63
C TRP A 100 5.10 -7.79 7.61
N ARG A 101 5.05 -6.73 6.83
CA ARG A 101 6.06 -5.66 6.83
C ARG A 101 5.37 -4.32 6.84
N GLY A 102 5.94 -3.39 7.59
CA GLY A 102 5.49 -2.00 7.66
C GLY A 102 6.47 -1.06 6.99
N VAL A 103 5.96 -0.07 6.29
CA VAL A 103 6.74 0.93 5.57
C VAL A 103 6.15 2.31 5.79
N HIS A 104 6.97 3.29 6.14
CA HIS A 104 6.55 4.69 6.16
C HIS A 104 6.51 5.25 4.75
N LEU A 105 5.32 5.67 4.32
CA LEU A 105 5.10 6.39 3.07
C LEU A 105 4.72 7.83 3.37
N THR A 106 5.43 8.75 2.77
CA THR A 106 5.18 10.19 2.93
C THR A 106 5.14 10.89 1.57
N GLY A 107 4.50 12.05 1.50
CA GLY A 107 4.55 12.87 0.30
C GLY A 107 5.99 13.26 -0.09
N GLU A 108 6.89 13.37 0.89
CA GLU A 108 8.28 13.79 0.71
C GLU A 108 9.19 12.64 0.24
N ASN A 109 9.06 11.43 0.81
CA ASN A 109 9.93 10.31 0.44
C ASN A 109 9.58 9.71 -0.92
N THR A 110 8.42 10.03 -1.46
CA THR A 110 7.89 9.60 -2.77
C THR A 110 7.78 8.10 -2.98
N LYS A 111 8.14 7.28 -1.99
CA LYS A 111 8.16 5.82 -2.09
C LYS A 111 6.79 5.25 -2.40
N CYS A 112 6.79 4.16 -3.15
CA CYS A 112 5.62 3.33 -3.42
C CYS A 112 5.84 1.94 -2.83
N VAL A 113 4.76 1.27 -2.43
CA VAL A 113 4.76 -0.16 -2.12
C VAL A 113 4.00 -0.89 -3.22
N LEU A 114 4.62 -1.90 -3.80
CA LEU A 114 3.95 -2.86 -4.66
C LEU A 114 3.49 -4.04 -3.79
N VAL A 115 2.17 -4.15 -3.66
CA VAL A 115 1.49 -5.21 -2.93
C VAL A 115 1.06 -6.28 -3.93
N PRO A 116 1.61 -7.50 -3.88
CA PRO A 116 1.22 -8.57 -4.78
C PRO A 116 -0.24 -9.02 -4.60
N GLU A 117 -0.74 -9.78 -5.56
CA GLU A 117 -1.96 -10.56 -5.36
C GLU A 117 -1.82 -11.50 -4.16
N ARG A 118 -2.94 -11.79 -3.50
CA ARG A 118 -3.02 -12.67 -2.33
C ARG A 118 -2.27 -12.14 -1.10
N PHE A 119 -2.05 -10.83 -1.05
CA PHE A 119 -1.60 -10.10 0.12
C PHE A 119 -2.75 -9.33 0.75
N GLY A 120 -2.74 -9.24 2.08
CA GLY A 120 -3.52 -8.26 2.81
C GLY A 120 -2.80 -6.91 2.83
N HIS A 121 -3.55 -5.82 2.81
CA HIS A 121 -3.02 -4.46 2.79
C HIS A 121 -3.82 -3.54 3.69
N GLY A 122 -3.11 -2.63 4.32
CA GLY A 122 -3.72 -1.58 5.11
C GLY A 122 -2.72 -0.52 5.54
N TYR A 123 -3.19 0.53 6.19
CA TYR A 123 -2.32 1.57 6.74
C TYR A 123 -2.95 2.32 7.91
N LEU A 124 -2.07 2.84 8.77
CA LEU A 124 -2.38 3.82 9.80
C LEU A 124 -2.03 5.23 9.27
N VAL A 125 -2.95 6.15 9.37
CA VAL A 125 -2.75 7.56 8.99
C VAL A 125 -2.08 8.31 10.14
N VAL A 126 -0.80 8.63 9.95
CA VAL A 126 0.01 9.35 10.94
C VAL A 126 -0.22 10.86 10.87
N GLU A 127 -0.41 11.38 9.66
CA GLU A 127 -0.82 12.76 9.37
C GLU A 127 -1.92 12.74 8.32
N ASP A 128 -2.79 13.74 8.28
CA ASP A 128 -3.83 13.86 7.25
C ASP A 128 -3.23 13.58 5.86
N SER A 129 -3.77 12.59 5.17
CA SER A 129 -3.10 12.02 4.00
C SER A 129 -4.00 11.83 2.80
N ILE A 130 -3.36 11.91 1.63
CA ILE A 130 -3.90 11.46 0.34
C ILE A 130 -3.07 10.27 -0.11
N VAL A 131 -3.71 9.11 -0.27
CA VAL A 131 -3.08 7.86 -0.69
C VAL A 131 -3.63 7.42 -2.03
N SER A 132 -2.74 7.24 -3.00
CA SER A 132 -3.05 6.79 -4.37
C SER A 132 -2.89 5.29 -4.49
N TYR A 133 -3.81 4.67 -5.19
CA TYR A 133 -3.82 3.25 -5.54
C TYR A 133 -3.84 3.09 -7.06
N LYS A 134 -2.93 2.30 -7.58
CA LYS A 134 -2.92 1.85 -8.97
C LYS A 134 -3.03 0.33 -8.98
N CYS A 135 -4.18 -0.17 -9.38
CA CYS A 135 -4.55 -1.58 -9.21
C CYS A 135 -4.50 -2.33 -10.54
N ALA A 136 -3.99 -3.56 -10.50
CA ALA A 136 -3.91 -4.44 -11.66
C ALA A 136 -5.19 -5.27 -11.88
N GLU A 137 -6.18 -5.11 -11.02
CA GLU A 137 -7.53 -5.67 -11.17
C GLU A 137 -8.56 -4.67 -10.65
N VAL A 138 -9.79 -4.76 -11.14
CA VAL A 138 -10.89 -3.91 -10.68
C VAL A 138 -11.41 -4.37 -9.32
N PHE A 139 -11.98 -3.43 -8.57
CA PHE A 139 -12.69 -3.77 -7.33
C PHE A 139 -13.88 -4.67 -7.63
N TYR A 140 -14.00 -5.74 -6.85
CA TYR A 140 -15.08 -6.72 -6.95
C TYR A 140 -15.66 -6.99 -5.56
N GLY A 141 -16.79 -6.35 -5.26
CA GLY A 141 -17.38 -6.35 -3.92
C GLY A 141 -17.72 -7.73 -3.37
N GLU A 142 -18.17 -8.68 -4.22
CA GLU A 142 -18.46 -10.06 -3.80
C GLU A 142 -17.19 -10.83 -3.37
N GLY A 143 -16.02 -10.40 -3.82
CA GLY A 143 -14.73 -10.98 -3.45
C GLY A 143 -14.01 -10.22 -2.34
N ASP A 144 -14.54 -9.07 -1.91
CA ASP A 144 -13.91 -8.25 -0.88
C ASP A 144 -13.96 -8.94 0.49
N SER A 145 -12.84 -8.88 1.18
CA SER A 145 -12.66 -9.49 2.50
C SER A 145 -11.64 -8.72 3.32
N GLY A 146 -11.55 -9.04 4.60
CA GLY A 146 -10.60 -8.38 5.48
C GLY A 146 -10.34 -9.12 6.76
N ILE A 147 -9.23 -8.76 7.39
CA ILE A 147 -8.82 -9.18 8.73
C ILE A 147 -8.79 -7.93 9.61
N MET A 148 -9.18 -8.06 10.86
CA MET A 148 -9.13 -6.96 11.82
C MET A 148 -7.70 -6.43 11.96
N TYR A 149 -7.53 -5.10 12.04
CA TYR A 149 -6.22 -4.46 12.18
C TYR A 149 -5.46 -4.91 13.43
N ASN A 150 -6.16 -5.34 14.47
CA ASN A 150 -5.64 -5.80 15.75
C ASN A 150 -5.74 -7.32 15.92
N ASP A 151 -5.80 -8.06 14.84
CA ASP A 151 -5.81 -9.53 14.89
C ASP A 151 -4.61 -10.05 15.68
N PRO A 152 -4.83 -10.88 16.73
CA PRO A 152 -3.75 -11.33 17.59
C PRO A 152 -2.79 -12.34 16.95
N GLU A 153 -3.22 -13.05 15.90
CA GLU A 153 -2.36 -13.98 15.15
C GLU A 153 -1.39 -13.22 14.26
N LEU A 154 -1.83 -12.13 13.64
CA LEU A 154 -0.96 -11.26 12.86
C LEU A 154 -0.04 -10.43 13.75
N ALA A 155 -0.50 -10.00 14.92
CA ALA A 155 0.23 -9.21 15.91
C ALA A 155 0.95 -8.00 15.28
N ILE A 156 0.26 -7.25 14.41
CA ILE A 156 0.83 -6.10 13.73
C ILE A 156 1.17 -5.00 14.74
N GLU A 157 2.41 -4.57 14.73
CA GLU A 157 2.91 -3.48 15.58
C GLU A 157 2.65 -2.13 14.92
N TRP A 158 1.50 -1.54 15.20
CA TRP A 158 1.16 -0.21 14.72
C TRP A 158 1.89 0.86 15.53
N PRO A 159 2.47 1.90 14.91
CA PRO A 159 3.18 2.97 15.60
C PRO A 159 2.20 3.98 16.25
N TYR A 160 1.43 3.53 17.24
CA TYR A 160 0.40 4.34 17.91
C TYR A 160 0.96 5.60 18.61
N ASP A 161 2.23 5.57 19.00
CA ASP A 161 2.93 6.72 19.57
C ASP A 161 2.96 7.92 18.63
N LEU A 162 2.97 7.69 17.31
CA LEU A 162 2.96 8.74 16.30
C LEU A 162 1.61 9.47 16.18
N ILE A 163 0.52 8.88 16.69
CA ILE A 163 -0.81 9.46 16.65
C ILE A 163 -1.34 9.90 18.02
N GLY A 164 -0.58 9.69 19.07
CA GLY A 164 -0.97 10.05 20.44
C GLY A 164 -1.51 8.89 21.29
N GLY A 165 -1.37 7.66 20.80
CA GLY A 165 -1.75 6.43 21.49
C GLY A 165 -2.83 5.63 20.77
N SER A 166 -3.02 4.37 21.19
CA SER A 166 -4.02 3.46 20.58
C SER A 166 -5.46 3.95 20.74
N ASP A 167 -5.75 4.72 21.79
CA ASP A 167 -7.09 5.22 22.08
C ASP A 167 -7.56 6.30 21.09
N THR A 168 -6.64 6.84 20.28
CA THR A 168 -6.95 7.83 19.23
C THR A 168 -7.28 7.19 17.88
N VAL A 169 -7.21 5.86 17.76
CA VAL A 169 -7.49 5.13 16.53
C VAL A 169 -8.97 5.28 16.14
N SER A 170 -9.21 5.68 14.90
CA SER A 170 -10.51 5.61 14.25
C SER A 170 -10.49 4.46 13.24
N TYR A 171 -11.26 3.42 13.53
CA TYR A 171 -11.38 2.25 12.66
C TYR A 171 -12.85 1.95 12.39
N THR A 172 -13.17 1.80 11.13
CA THR A 172 -14.46 1.28 10.70
C THR A 172 -14.21 0.06 9.85
N HIS A 173 -14.72 -1.09 10.28
CA HIS A 173 -14.74 -2.27 9.44
C HIS A 173 -15.85 -2.05 8.40
N LEU A 174 -15.50 -1.39 7.30
CA LEU A 174 -16.42 -1.27 6.17
C LEU A 174 -16.55 -2.64 5.53
N ARG A 175 -17.68 -3.28 5.77
CA ARG A 175 -18.23 -4.16 4.75
C ARG A 175 -18.54 -3.25 3.57
N ALA A 176 -18.00 -3.55 2.40
CA ALA A 176 -18.12 -2.72 1.21
C ALA A 176 -19.55 -2.58 0.65
N HIS A 177 -20.59 -2.76 1.48
CA HIS A 177 -22.00 -2.81 1.09
C HIS A 177 -22.95 -2.29 2.18
N GLU A 178 -22.63 -1.13 2.78
CA GLU A 178 -23.67 -0.35 3.47
C GLU A 178 -23.67 1.09 3.00
#